data_bc5216f547049d096a07bd968f74bd70
#
_entry.id   bc5216f547049d096a07bd968f74bd70
#
_cell.length_a   1.000
_cell.length_b   1.000
_cell.length_c   1.000
_cell.angle_alpha   90.00
_cell.angle_beta   90.00
_cell.angle_gamma   90.00
#
_symmetry.space_group_name_H-M   'P 1'
#
loop_
_entity.id
_entity.type
_entity.pdbx_description
1 polymer ?
#
loop_
_entity_poly.entity_id
_entity_poly.type
_entity_poly.pdbx_seq_one_letter_code
_entity_poly.pdbx_strand_id
1 'polypeptide(L)'
;MNAFVRIHVEEQQQLSPSEKELLLKQQLSAFPSLIVALSGGADSAYLAWAAHGVMGERALSVTALSPSYSAHDRAVVEDFVRRLGVRHEFIETHEMENPKYRANAADRCYYCKDELFSVLDTMAQERGFGAIAYGVNADDTLDFRPGHRAAREHRVLAPLLDAGLHKPEIRLLSERAGLPTWDRPASACLSSR
;
A
#
# COMPACT_ATOMS: atom_id res chain seq x y z
N MET A 1 -6.49 10.53 24.04
CA MET A 1 -6.34 11.05 22.67
C MET A 1 -6.12 12.55 22.78
N ASN A 2 -4.93 13.04 22.43
CA ASN A 2 -4.47 14.42 22.71
C ASN A 2 -5.24 15.41 21.82
N ALA A 3 -5.59 16.61 22.33
CA ALA A 3 -6.32 17.64 21.62
C ALA A 3 -5.67 18.03 20.26
N PHE A 4 -4.34 17.96 20.17
CA PHE A 4 -3.58 18.20 18.94
C PHE A 4 -3.89 17.20 17.83
N VAL A 5 -4.07 15.92 18.18
CA VAL A 5 -4.42 14.85 17.21
C VAL A 5 -5.85 15.03 16.70
N ARG A 6 -6.77 15.52 17.56
CA ARG A 6 -8.16 15.81 17.17
C ARG A 6 -8.27 16.97 16.19
N ILE A 7 -7.54 18.05 16.41
CA ILE A 7 -7.55 19.22 15.53
C ILE A 7 -7.04 18.85 14.13
N HIS A 8 -5.95 18.05 14.02
CA HIS A 8 -5.41 17.62 12.72
C HIS A 8 -6.38 16.70 11.94
N VAL A 9 -7.10 15.83 12.63
CA VAL A 9 -8.07 14.92 11.99
C VAL A 9 -9.31 15.69 11.51
N GLU A 10 -9.82 16.66 12.29
CA GLU A 10 -10.97 17.48 11.91
C GLU A 10 -10.64 18.43 10.74
N GLU A 11 -9.45 19.01 10.70
CA GLU A 11 -8.98 19.83 9.57
C GLU A 11 -8.82 19.01 8.28
N GLN A 12 -8.29 17.78 8.37
CA GLN A 12 -8.15 16.89 7.20
C GLN A 12 -9.49 16.45 6.62
N GLN A 13 -10.53 16.28 7.43
CA GLN A 13 -11.88 15.94 6.98
C GLN A 13 -12.54 17.04 6.14
N GLN A 14 -12.07 18.28 6.24
CA GLN A 14 -12.58 19.43 5.49
C GLN A 14 -11.86 19.66 4.15
N LEU A 15 -10.73 18.98 3.91
CA LEU A 15 -9.98 19.13 2.67
C LEU A 15 -10.70 18.42 1.51
N SER A 16 -10.67 19.05 0.34
CA SER A 16 -11.11 18.43 -0.91
C SER A 16 -10.17 17.28 -1.31
N PRO A 17 -10.62 16.33 -2.15
CA PRO A 17 -9.75 15.26 -2.65
C PRO A 17 -8.45 15.75 -3.29
N SER A 18 -8.49 16.89 -4.00
CA SER A 18 -7.32 17.48 -4.64
C SER A 18 -6.32 18.07 -3.63
N GLU A 19 -6.79 18.65 -2.53
CA GLU A 19 -5.93 19.13 -1.44
C GLU A 19 -5.28 17.97 -0.68
N LYS A 20 -6.03 16.90 -0.43
CA LYS A 20 -5.48 15.66 0.15
C LYS A 20 -4.45 14.99 -0.77
N GLU A 21 -4.66 15.01 -2.09
CA GLU A 21 -3.67 14.54 -3.07
C GLU A 21 -2.39 15.38 -3.02
N LEU A 22 -2.51 16.70 -2.89
CA LEU A 22 -1.35 17.59 -2.74
C LEU A 22 -0.57 17.27 -1.46
N LEU A 23 -1.27 17.07 -0.35
CA LEU A 23 -0.69 16.69 0.94
C LEU A 23 0.04 15.34 0.83
N LEU A 24 -0.58 14.32 0.20
CA LEU A 24 0.06 13.04 -0.08
C LEU A 24 1.37 13.21 -0.86
N LYS A 25 1.33 13.98 -1.95
CA LYS A 25 2.51 14.23 -2.79
C LYS A 25 3.64 14.95 -2.04
N GLN A 26 3.30 15.89 -1.19
CA GLN A 26 4.26 16.59 -0.31
C GLN A 26 4.90 15.63 0.69
N GLN A 27 4.11 14.79 1.36
CA GLN A 27 4.62 13.78 2.29
C GLN A 27 5.57 12.80 1.59
N LEU A 28 5.19 12.28 0.41
CA LEU A 28 6.02 11.36 -0.36
C LEU A 28 7.34 12.00 -0.78
N SER A 29 7.33 13.26 -1.22
CA SER A 29 8.52 13.97 -1.69
C SER A 29 9.57 14.21 -0.59
N ALA A 30 9.17 14.16 0.68
CA ALA A 30 10.06 14.35 1.82
C ALA A 30 11.02 13.16 2.06
N PHE A 31 10.73 11.98 1.49
CA PHE A 31 11.60 10.81 1.64
C PHE A 31 12.70 10.79 0.58
N PRO A 32 13.93 10.40 0.95
CA PRO A 32 15.03 10.28 -0.01
C PRO A 32 14.77 9.17 -1.03
N SER A 33 14.17 8.06 -0.62
CA SER A 33 13.75 6.93 -1.45
C SER A 33 12.68 6.11 -0.75
N LEU A 34 11.85 5.39 -1.50
CA LEU A 34 10.67 4.71 -0.98
C LEU A 34 10.44 3.38 -1.69
N ILE A 35 10.17 2.32 -0.93
CA ILE A 35 9.55 1.10 -1.45
C ILE A 35 8.03 1.18 -1.21
N VAL A 36 7.24 0.91 -2.23
CA VAL A 36 5.77 0.84 -2.15
C VAL A 36 5.31 -0.59 -2.33
N ALA A 37 4.66 -1.17 -1.31
CA ALA A 37 4.04 -2.48 -1.42
C ALA A 37 2.81 -2.41 -2.35
N LEU A 38 2.92 -2.96 -3.56
CA LEU A 38 1.91 -2.93 -4.61
C LEU A 38 1.19 -4.29 -4.69
N SER A 39 -0.06 -4.35 -4.25
CA SER A 39 -0.88 -5.57 -4.32
C SER A 39 -1.71 -5.69 -5.60
N GLY A 40 -1.76 -4.63 -6.42
CA GLY A 40 -2.64 -4.50 -7.58
C GLY A 40 -4.07 -4.04 -7.25
N GLY A 41 -4.42 -3.80 -5.99
CA GLY A 41 -5.67 -3.13 -5.61
C GLY A 41 -5.62 -1.62 -5.87
N ALA A 42 -6.80 -0.97 -5.97
CA ALA A 42 -6.91 0.45 -6.31
C ALA A 42 -6.05 1.37 -5.41
N ASP A 43 -6.04 1.13 -4.09
CA ASP A 43 -5.30 1.97 -3.14
C ASP A 43 -3.80 1.86 -3.32
N SER A 44 -3.27 0.64 -3.37
CA SER A 44 -1.82 0.42 -3.56
C SER A 44 -1.33 0.88 -4.93
N ALA A 45 -2.16 0.75 -5.96
CA ALA A 45 -1.87 1.24 -7.31
C ALA A 45 -1.85 2.77 -7.37
N TYR A 46 -2.82 3.43 -6.72
CA TYR A 46 -2.82 4.88 -6.61
C TYR A 46 -1.61 5.42 -5.85
N LEU A 47 -1.24 4.77 -4.72
CA LEU A 47 -0.04 5.13 -3.97
C LEU A 47 1.23 4.96 -4.80
N ALA A 48 1.37 3.85 -5.53
CA ALA A 48 2.52 3.58 -6.39
C ALA A 48 2.64 4.61 -7.51
N TRP A 49 1.53 4.97 -8.16
CA TRP A 49 1.49 6.00 -9.18
C TRP A 49 1.87 7.38 -8.62
N ALA A 50 1.30 7.78 -7.48
CA ALA A 50 1.59 9.05 -6.84
C ALA A 50 3.07 9.15 -6.41
N ALA A 51 3.61 8.08 -5.82
CA ALA A 51 5.02 8.01 -5.42
C ALA A 51 5.96 8.12 -6.63
N HIS A 52 5.69 7.36 -7.69
CA HIS A 52 6.47 7.44 -8.94
C HIS A 52 6.41 8.84 -9.56
N GLY A 53 5.23 9.47 -9.57
CA GLY A 53 5.03 10.80 -10.16
C GLY A 53 5.84 11.91 -9.47
N VAL A 54 6.07 11.82 -8.14
CA VAL A 54 6.84 12.85 -7.40
C VAL A 54 8.29 12.46 -7.12
N MET A 55 8.62 11.17 -7.12
CA MET A 55 9.94 10.68 -6.74
C MET A 55 10.73 10.09 -7.91
N GLY A 56 10.07 9.73 -9.03
CA GLY A 56 10.69 9.09 -10.17
C GLY A 56 11.39 7.79 -9.78
N GLU A 57 12.65 7.62 -10.18
CA GLU A 57 13.47 6.43 -9.90
C GLU A 57 13.75 6.17 -8.41
N ARG A 58 13.49 7.15 -7.54
CA ARG A 58 13.62 7.00 -6.08
C ARG A 58 12.47 6.21 -5.46
N ALA A 59 11.38 5.97 -6.20
CA ALA A 59 10.28 5.11 -5.77
C ALA A 59 10.37 3.76 -6.49
N LEU A 60 10.37 2.67 -5.73
CA LEU A 60 10.30 1.29 -6.23
C LEU A 60 9.02 0.65 -5.75
N SER A 61 8.16 0.24 -6.67
CA SER A 61 6.98 -0.58 -6.32
C SER A 61 7.36 -2.05 -6.29
N VAL A 62 6.91 -2.78 -5.27
CA VAL A 62 7.24 -4.19 -5.09
C VAL A 62 5.97 -5.00 -4.87
N THR A 63 5.83 -6.08 -5.63
CA THR A 63 4.71 -7.03 -5.50
C THR A 63 5.25 -8.40 -5.06
N ALA A 64 4.74 -8.88 -3.94
CA ALA A 64 5.03 -10.22 -3.45
C ALA A 64 4.25 -11.28 -4.24
N LEU A 65 4.96 -12.26 -4.76
CA LEU A 65 4.41 -13.47 -5.37
C LEU A 65 4.45 -14.59 -4.35
N SER A 66 3.28 -15.08 -3.98
CA SER A 66 3.11 -16.27 -3.15
C SER A 66 2.15 -17.23 -3.83
N PRO A 67 2.03 -18.48 -3.37
CA PRO A 67 1.02 -19.41 -3.88
C PRO A 67 -0.43 -18.91 -3.71
N SER A 68 -0.66 -17.94 -2.82
CA SER A 68 -1.97 -17.30 -2.62
C SER A 68 -2.23 -16.11 -3.55
N TYR A 69 -1.23 -15.68 -4.35
CA TYR A 69 -1.36 -14.58 -5.30
C TYR A 69 -1.84 -15.10 -6.66
N SER A 70 -2.96 -14.57 -7.17
CA SER A 70 -3.57 -15.13 -8.37
C SER A 70 -2.87 -14.68 -9.65
N ALA A 71 -2.90 -15.53 -10.70
CA ALA A 71 -2.40 -15.16 -12.02
C ALA A 71 -3.14 -13.93 -12.59
N HIS A 72 -4.42 -13.75 -12.26
CA HIS A 72 -5.21 -12.59 -12.64
C HIS A 72 -4.65 -11.31 -11.98
N ASP A 73 -4.37 -11.36 -10.66
CA ASP A 73 -3.80 -10.21 -9.94
C ASP A 73 -2.43 -9.84 -10.49
N ARG A 74 -1.63 -10.84 -10.82
CA ARG A 74 -0.33 -10.66 -11.47
C ARG A 74 -0.46 -9.93 -12.81
N ALA A 75 -1.36 -10.38 -13.67
CA ALA A 75 -1.59 -9.74 -14.97
C ALA A 75 -2.05 -8.28 -14.84
N VAL A 76 -2.85 -7.97 -13.81
CA VAL A 76 -3.27 -6.59 -13.52
C VAL A 76 -2.08 -5.71 -13.13
N VAL A 77 -1.18 -6.21 -12.28
CA VAL A 77 0.04 -5.46 -11.89
C VAL A 77 0.96 -5.28 -13.11
N GLU A 78 1.17 -6.31 -13.90
CA GLU A 78 1.99 -6.23 -15.11
C GLU A 78 1.44 -5.20 -16.12
N ASP A 79 0.11 -5.16 -16.31
CA ASP A 79 -0.54 -4.18 -17.17
C ASP A 79 -0.41 -2.75 -16.62
N PHE A 80 -0.65 -2.57 -15.32
CA PHE A 80 -0.48 -1.30 -14.62
C PHE A 80 0.94 -0.74 -14.78
N VAL A 81 1.94 -1.57 -14.48
CA VAL A 81 3.36 -1.19 -14.57
C VAL A 81 3.76 -0.82 -16.00
N ARG A 82 3.35 -1.63 -16.98
CA ARG A 82 3.65 -1.39 -18.39
C ARG A 82 3.03 -0.09 -18.91
N ARG A 83 1.76 0.18 -18.57
CA ARG A 83 1.04 1.39 -19.05
C ARG A 83 1.58 2.67 -18.43
N LEU A 84 1.96 2.64 -17.18
CA LEU A 84 2.32 3.85 -16.44
C LEU A 84 3.82 4.05 -16.28
N GLY A 85 4.64 3.09 -16.72
CA GLY A 85 6.09 3.17 -16.61
C GLY A 85 6.61 3.19 -15.18
N VAL A 86 5.83 2.67 -14.22
CA VAL A 86 6.21 2.64 -12.81
C VAL A 86 7.36 1.65 -12.62
N ARG A 87 8.44 2.09 -11.95
CA ARG A 87 9.54 1.20 -11.56
C ARG A 87 9.02 0.13 -10.62
N HIS A 88 9.21 -1.15 -10.97
CA HIS A 88 8.58 -2.25 -10.27
C HIS A 88 9.44 -3.52 -10.28
N GLU A 89 9.32 -4.30 -9.20
CA GLU A 89 9.90 -5.64 -9.08
C GLU A 89 8.90 -6.61 -8.46
N PHE A 90 8.93 -7.88 -8.91
CA PHE A 90 8.30 -8.99 -8.22
C PHE A 90 9.31 -9.64 -7.28
N ILE A 91 8.86 -10.00 -6.08
CA ILE A 91 9.63 -10.77 -5.10
C ILE A 91 8.86 -12.04 -4.72
N GLU A 92 9.55 -13.07 -4.28
CA GLU A 92 8.92 -14.27 -3.71
C GLU A 92 8.76 -14.11 -2.20
N THR A 93 7.66 -14.64 -1.65
CA THR A 93 7.42 -14.72 -0.21
C THR A 93 6.99 -16.13 0.17
N HIS A 94 7.35 -16.56 1.39
CA HIS A 94 7.24 -17.94 1.85
C HIS A 94 6.28 -18.10 3.02
N GLU A 95 5.25 -17.24 3.12
CA GLU A 95 4.25 -17.28 4.21
C GLU A 95 3.59 -18.66 4.33
N MET A 96 3.50 -19.42 3.24
CA MET A 96 2.96 -20.80 3.26
C MET A 96 3.80 -21.79 4.06
N GLU A 97 5.07 -21.50 4.31
CA GLU A 97 5.93 -22.31 5.16
C GLU A 97 5.66 -22.07 6.66
N ASN A 98 5.04 -20.94 7.01
CA ASN A 98 4.69 -20.60 8.38
C ASN A 98 3.47 -21.41 8.85
N PRO A 99 3.62 -22.28 9.88
CA PRO A 99 2.50 -23.08 10.39
C PRO A 99 1.30 -22.24 10.89
N LYS A 100 1.56 -21.04 11.44
CA LYS A 100 0.52 -20.12 11.92
C LYS A 100 -0.28 -19.52 10.77
N TYR A 101 0.37 -19.21 9.64
CA TYR A 101 -0.32 -18.80 8.43
C TYR A 101 -1.19 -19.95 7.87
N ARG A 102 -0.65 -21.19 7.82
CA ARG A 102 -1.37 -22.37 7.32
C ARG A 102 -2.57 -22.76 8.19
N ALA A 103 -2.53 -22.46 9.48
CA ALA A 103 -3.66 -22.70 10.38
C ALA A 103 -4.92 -21.89 9.97
N ASN A 104 -4.78 -20.90 9.11
CA ASN A 104 -5.87 -20.09 8.53
C ASN A 104 -6.80 -19.48 9.59
N ALA A 105 -6.24 -19.13 10.76
CA ALA A 105 -6.96 -18.48 11.84
C ALA A 105 -7.23 -16.98 11.56
N ALA A 106 -7.95 -16.32 12.43
CA ALA A 106 -8.34 -14.91 12.27
C ALA A 106 -7.14 -13.95 12.16
N ASP A 107 -5.97 -14.33 12.66
CA ASP A 107 -4.71 -13.58 12.61
C ASP A 107 -3.83 -13.90 11.39
N ARG A 108 -4.28 -14.75 10.46
CA ARG A 108 -3.54 -15.13 9.26
C ARG A 108 -2.99 -13.92 8.50
N CYS A 109 -3.78 -12.85 8.35
CA CYS A 109 -3.37 -11.63 7.66
C CYS A 109 -2.18 -10.92 8.34
N TYR A 110 -2.00 -11.13 9.64
CA TYR A 110 -0.82 -10.65 10.34
C TYR A 110 0.43 -11.35 9.80
N TYR A 111 0.45 -12.69 9.79
CA TYR A 111 1.62 -13.47 9.35
C TYR A 111 1.97 -13.24 7.86
N CYS A 112 0.96 -13.04 7.01
CA CYS A 112 1.17 -12.67 5.62
C CYS A 112 1.86 -11.31 5.48
N LYS A 113 1.44 -10.31 6.27
CA LYS A 113 2.02 -8.97 6.23
C LYS A 113 3.38 -8.92 6.91
N ASP A 114 3.56 -9.65 8.00
CA ASP A 114 4.82 -9.79 8.73
C ASP A 114 5.92 -10.36 7.81
N GLU A 115 5.63 -11.44 7.09
CA GLU A 115 6.53 -12.00 6.08
C GLU A 115 6.87 -10.99 4.99
N LEU A 116 5.85 -10.37 4.37
CA LEU A 116 6.05 -9.35 3.34
C LEU A 116 6.97 -8.23 3.84
N PHE A 117 6.68 -7.66 5.00
CA PHE A 117 7.43 -6.52 5.50
C PHE A 117 8.83 -6.91 5.96
N SER A 118 9.05 -8.12 6.46
CA SER A 118 10.39 -8.65 6.76
C SER A 118 11.27 -8.72 5.50
N VAL A 119 10.71 -9.20 4.38
CA VAL A 119 11.43 -9.24 3.10
C VAL A 119 11.70 -7.83 2.58
N LEU A 120 10.72 -6.91 2.69
CA LEU A 120 10.90 -5.52 2.26
C LEU A 120 11.89 -4.75 3.14
N ASP A 121 11.94 -5.00 4.46
CA ASP A 121 12.92 -4.42 5.38
C ASP A 121 14.35 -4.85 4.98
N THR A 122 14.55 -6.13 4.69
CA THR A 122 15.83 -6.66 4.20
C THR A 122 16.24 -5.98 2.90
N MET A 123 15.32 -5.93 1.92
CA MET A 123 15.56 -5.26 0.64
C MET A 123 15.88 -3.77 0.81
N ALA A 124 15.16 -3.07 1.70
CA ALA A 124 15.40 -1.65 1.97
C ALA A 124 16.79 -1.41 2.56
N GLN A 125 17.21 -2.23 3.51
CA GLN A 125 18.55 -2.16 4.12
C GLN A 125 19.67 -2.44 3.11
N GLU A 126 19.55 -3.51 2.33
CA GLU A 126 20.55 -3.91 1.33
C GLU A 126 20.72 -2.89 0.20
N ARG A 127 19.63 -2.27 -0.22
CA ARG A 127 19.60 -1.34 -1.37
C ARG A 127 19.59 0.14 -0.99
N GLY A 128 19.60 0.46 0.31
CA GLY A 128 19.66 1.84 0.82
C GLY A 128 18.36 2.63 0.61
N PHE A 129 17.19 1.97 0.64
CA PHE A 129 15.92 2.67 0.65
C PHE A 129 15.61 3.25 2.04
N GLY A 130 15.09 4.48 2.05
CA GLY A 130 14.85 5.23 3.29
C GLY A 130 13.58 4.85 4.04
N ALA A 131 12.57 4.30 3.34
CA ALA A 131 11.29 3.94 3.93
C ALA A 131 10.52 2.91 3.09
N ILE A 132 9.51 2.30 3.73
CA ILE A 132 8.54 1.39 3.10
C ILE A 132 7.14 1.96 3.33
N ALA A 133 6.26 1.91 2.34
CA ALA A 133 4.87 2.34 2.43
C ALA A 133 3.91 1.29 1.87
N TYR A 134 2.66 1.32 2.35
CA TYR A 134 1.59 0.45 1.86
C TYR A 134 0.26 1.21 1.71
N GLY A 135 -0.62 0.67 0.86
CA GLY A 135 -1.86 1.33 0.45
C GLY A 135 -3.01 1.10 1.43
N VAL A 136 -2.89 1.54 2.69
CA VAL A 136 -4.01 1.62 3.63
C VAL A 136 -4.61 3.02 3.57
N ASN A 137 -5.94 3.12 3.60
CA ASN A 137 -6.71 4.36 3.50
C ASN A 137 -7.43 4.71 4.80
N ALA A 138 -8.11 5.86 4.87
CA ALA A 138 -8.77 6.34 6.07
C ALA A 138 -9.95 5.46 6.53
N ASP A 139 -10.62 4.75 5.61
CA ASP A 139 -11.74 3.86 5.95
C ASP A 139 -11.27 2.56 6.61
N ASP A 140 -10.01 2.15 6.35
CA ASP A 140 -9.45 0.92 6.91
C ASP A 140 -9.21 0.98 8.43
N THR A 141 -9.23 2.19 9.03
CA THR A 141 -9.06 2.38 10.49
C THR A 141 -10.24 1.92 11.30
N LEU A 142 -11.41 1.78 10.69
CA LEU A 142 -12.65 1.37 11.33
C LEU A 142 -12.71 -0.15 11.55
N ASP A 143 -11.87 -0.93 10.87
CA ASP A 143 -11.84 -2.37 10.92
C ASP A 143 -10.68 -2.90 11.77
N PHE A 144 -10.95 -3.94 12.59
CA PHE A 144 -9.88 -4.70 13.23
C PHE A 144 -9.18 -5.57 12.18
N ARG A 145 -8.03 -5.10 11.68
CA ARG A 145 -7.22 -5.83 10.70
C ARG A 145 -5.87 -6.24 11.29
N PRO A 146 -5.65 -7.53 11.53
CA PRO A 146 -4.37 -8.03 12.08
C PRO A 146 -3.14 -7.56 11.29
N GLY A 147 -3.26 -7.40 9.97
CA GLY A 147 -2.17 -6.92 9.12
C GLY A 147 -1.69 -5.49 9.44
N HIS A 148 -2.53 -4.63 10.05
CA HIS A 148 -2.09 -3.28 10.47
C HIS A 148 -1.16 -3.33 11.67
N ARG A 149 -1.24 -4.40 12.51
CA ARG A 149 -0.29 -4.62 13.60
C ARG A 149 1.10 -4.91 13.04
N ALA A 150 1.21 -5.79 12.06
CA ALA A 150 2.49 -6.07 11.39
C ALA A 150 3.09 -4.80 10.77
N ALA A 151 2.29 -3.99 10.07
CA ALA A 151 2.77 -2.73 9.48
C ALA A 151 3.35 -1.77 10.55
N ARG A 152 2.72 -1.67 11.73
CA ARG A 152 3.24 -0.84 12.83
C ARG A 152 4.54 -1.39 13.41
N GLU A 153 4.64 -2.72 13.61
CA GLU A 153 5.84 -3.38 14.13
C GLU A 153 7.04 -3.17 13.20
N HIS A 154 6.83 -3.21 11.88
CA HIS A 154 7.82 -2.93 10.84
C HIS A 154 7.96 -1.43 10.49
N ARG A 155 7.25 -0.52 11.18
CA ARG A 155 7.29 0.93 10.93
C ARG A 155 6.96 1.33 9.49
N VAL A 156 6.11 0.54 8.83
CA VAL A 156 5.68 0.80 7.45
C VAL A 156 4.74 2.00 7.41
N LEU A 157 5.02 2.94 6.52
CA LEU A 157 4.28 4.18 6.36
C LEU A 157 2.89 3.93 5.74
N ALA A 158 1.94 4.79 6.10
CA ALA A 158 0.56 4.77 5.63
C ALA A 158 0.14 6.09 4.96
N PRO A 159 0.79 6.54 3.86
CA PRO A 159 0.65 7.90 3.36
C PRO A 159 -0.78 8.29 2.94
N LEU A 160 -1.59 7.33 2.43
CA LEU A 160 -2.99 7.61 2.08
C LEU A 160 -3.84 7.87 3.33
N LEU A 161 -3.60 7.10 4.40
CA LEU A 161 -4.23 7.31 5.69
C LEU A 161 -3.79 8.63 6.30
N ASP A 162 -2.49 8.93 6.28
CA ASP A 162 -1.90 10.15 6.84
C ASP A 162 -2.38 11.41 6.09
N ALA A 163 -2.72 11.29 4.80
CA ALA A 163 -3.34 12.35 4.00
C ALA A 163 -4.88 12.42 4.19
N GLY A 164 -5.48 11.53 4.98
CA GLY A 164 -6.92 11.48 5.21
C GLY A 164 -7.74 11.06 3.98
N LEU A 165 -7.14 10.31 3.04
CA LEU A 165 -7.81 9.86 1.83
C LEU A 165 -8.73 8.66 2.10
N HIS A 166 -10.01 8.82 1.77
CA HIS A 166 -11.03 7.79 1.82
C HIS A 166 -11.14 7.02 0.50
N LYS A 167 -11.67 5.82 0.54
CA LYS A 167 -11.81 4.94 -0.64
C LYS A 167 -12.51 5.58 -1.84
N PRO A 168 -13.64 6.31 -1.68
CA PRO A 168 -14.29 7.01 -2.79
C PRO A 168 -13.40 8.10 -3.40
N GLU A 169 -12.63 8.81 -2.58
CA GLU A 169 -11.71 9.87 -3.03
C GLU A 169 -10.54 9.28 -3.83
N ILE A 170 -9.96 8.18 -3.34
CA ILE A 170 -8.89 7.45 -4.05
C ILE A 170 -9.39 6.97 -5.42
N ARG A 171 -10.60 6.44 -5.51
CA ARG A 171 -11.19 6.01 -6.78
C ARG A 171 -11.40 7.19 -7.74
N LEU A 172 -11.96 8.29 -7.25
CA LEU A 172 -12.14 9.52 -8.04
C LEU A 172 -10.80 10.04 -8.59
N LEU A 173 -9.79 10.11 -7.75
CA LEU A 173 -8.46 10.59 -8.14
C LEU A 173 -7.76 9.60 -9.10
N SER A 174 -7.93 8.30 -8.88
CA SER A 174 -7.43 7.25 -9.78
C SER A 174 -8.08 7.32 -11.17
N GLU A 175 -9.39 7.55 -11.24
CA GLU A 175 -10.14 7.72 -12.48
C GLU A 175 -9.65 8.96 -13.24
N ARG A 176 -9.51 10.10 -12.56
CA ARG A 176 -8.96 11.34 -13.13
C ARG A 176 -7.55 11.17 -13.67
N ALA A 177 -6.74 10.35 -13.01
CA ALA A 177 -5.39 10.01 -13.44
C ALA A 177 -5.34 8.95 -14.54
N GLY A 178 -6.49 8.37 -14.95
CA GLY A 178 -6.57 7.34 -15.99
C GLY A 178 -6.00 5.99 -15.55
N LEU A 179 -5.98 5.67 -14.24
CA LEU A 179 -5.44 4.41 -13.75
C LEU A 179 -6.37 3.24 -14.10
N PRO A 180 -5.84 2.12 -14.64
CA PRO A 180 -6.67 0.98 -15.03
C PRO A 180 -7.30 0.24 -13.82
N THR A 181 -6.92 0.60 -12.61
CA THR A 181 -7.35 -0.02 -11.36
C THR A 181 -8.39 0.78 -10.58
N TRP A 182 -8.87 1.91 -11.11
CA TRP A 182 -9.71 2.88 -10.39
C TRP A 182 -11.03 2.29 -9.86
N ASP A 183 -11.69 1.43 -10.64
CA ASP A 183 -12.98 0.80 -10.33
C ASP A 183 -12.83 -0.63 -9.79
N ARG A 184 -11.58 -1.11 -9.63
CA ARG A 184 -11.32 -2.49 -9.23
C ARG A 184 -11.97 -2.80 -7.88
N PRO A 185 -12.80 -3.86 -7.80
CA PRO A 185 -13.41 -4.28 -6.54
C PRO A 185 -12.34 -4.76 -5.56
N ALA A 186 -12.64 -4.67 -4.27
CA ALA A 186 -11.81 -5.29 -3.24
C ALA A 186 -11.73 -6.80 -3.50
N SER A 187 -10.51 -7.30 -3.69
CA SER A 187 -10.26 -8.72 -3.93
C SER A 187 -9.70 -9.36 -2.67
N ALA A 188 -10.39 -10.37 -2.16
CA ALA A 188 -9.83 -11.23 -1.12
C ALA A 188 -8.79 -12.15 -1.73
N CYS A 189 -7.64 -12.35 -1.06
CA CYS A 189 -6.63 -13.31 -1.50
C CYS A 189 -7.21 -14.73 -1.57
N LEU A 190 -6.61 -15.63 -2.39
CA LEU A 190 -7.11 -16.99 -2.58
C LEU A 190 -7.25 -17.77 -1.26
N SER A 191 -6.38 -17.50 -0.30
CA SER A 191 -6.43 -18.12 1.03
C SER A 191 -7.57 -17.60 1.93
N SER A 192 -8.29 -16.54 1.51
CA SER A 192 -9.43 -15.96 2.24
C SER A 192 -10.80 -16.43 1.72
N ARG A 193 -10.81 -17.29 0.72
CA ARG A 193 -12.02 -17.82 0.07
C ARG A 193 -12.37 -19.19 0.58
#